data_6fb29e060fe13e5a92e78b112ee5bcb2
#
_entry.id   6fb29e060fe13e5a92e78b112ee5bcb2
#
_cell.length_a   1.000
_cell.length_b   1.000
_cell.length_c   1.000
_cell.angle_alpha   90.00
_cell.angle_beta   90.00
_cell.angle_gamma   90.00
#
_symmetry.space_group_name_H-M   'P 1'
#
loop_
_entity.id
_entity.type
_entity.pdbx_description
1 polymer ?
#
loop_
_entity_poly.entity_id
_entity_poly.type
_entity_poly.pdbx_seq_one_letter_code
_entity_poly.pdbx_strand_id
1 'polypeptide(L)'
;MIRRRNLSKSKYINGLQCHRLLWVSINDASRLPAYDASTQHVFDQGHIIGELAQQLYPSGIKLETENIRENLRETTASLKLCKPLFEAGFSGNRLYCRVDILNPSASEAWDIVEVKSTNDVKDEQLYDVAFQRHCCQLNGMKINHCHIMHLNREFIKQGEVDPRHLFVTEDVTDRLAEFSDGMEMSIAEMLEVIESDECPEMAIGRHCNAPYDCLLQEECWKHLPEHNVMTIYSGKKLGEDLMAQGILDICNIPENTKLNDKQQIQKECVVCGQPHIDSAEIKSFLKSLKYPLYFMDFETFATAVPIYDGTSPYQNIPFQFSLHVITKQGAMVEHYEYLAEGKDDPRPAFLAELKQDIGPKGSILVYYAAFEKSRLKEMAGAFPEYQEWVDNINERIVDLNVPFKDFSYYHPQQLGSSSLKQVLPALTNLSYEDLEIGEGTTASLKFMESAFGNLSNGERQKIRTDLLIYCGQDTGGLIEILKKLQELVN
;
A
#
# COMPACT_ATOMS: atom_id res chain seq x y z
N MET A 1 -27.61 -2.94 33.23
CA MET A 1 -26.27 -2.35 33.40
C MET A 1 -25.74 -2.01 32.00
N ILE A 2 -25.63 -0.74 31.68
CA ILE A 2 -25.00 -0.31 30.44
C ILE A 2 -23.55 -0.78 30.50
N ARG A 3 -23.14 -1.64 29.59
CA ARG A 3 -21.76 -2.14 29.50
C ARG A 3 -20.89 -0.94 29.03
N ARG A 4 -20.21 -0.28 29.96
CA ARG A 4 -19.29 0.84 29.60
C ARG A 4 -18.26 0.32 28.61
N ARG A 5 -18.19 0.96 27.46
CA ARG A 5 -17.28 0.62 26.36
C ARG A 5 -15.91 1.24 26.64
N ASN A 6 -14.85 0.51 26.32
CA ASN A 6 -13.48 1.00 26.49
C ASN A 6 -12.91 1.45 25.15
N LEU A 7 -12.08 2.49 25.20
CA LEU A 7 -11.29 2.97 24.06
C LEU A 7 -9.95 2.23 24.07
N SER A 8 -9.71 1.40 23.06
CA SER A 8 -8.42 0.74 22.86
C SER A 8 -7.48 1.61 21.99
N LYS A 9 -6.18 1.27 21.94
CA LYS A 9 -5.17 1.92 21.11
C LYS A 9 -5.66 2.06 19.65
N SER A 10 -6.09 0.96 19.01
CA SER A 10 -6.58 0.98 17.63
C SER A 10 -7.86 1.82 17.45
N LYS A 11 -8.74 1.83 18.45
CA LYS A 11 -9.96 2.65 18.42
C LYS A 11 -9.67 4.14 18.63
N TYR A 12 -8.64 4.46 19.40
CA TYR A 12 -8.13 5.83 19.52
C TYR A 12 -7.65 6.36 18.17
N ILE A 13 -6.85 5.58 17.42
CA ILE A 13 -6.42 5.96 16.06
C ILE A 13 -7.61 6.14 15.10
N ASN A 14 -8.60 5.24 15.15
CA ASN A 14 -9.84 5.40 14.38
C ASN A 14 -10.56 6.71 14.75
N GLY A 15 -10.57 7.09 16.02
CA GLY A 15 -11.17 8.32 16.52
C GLY A 15 -10.45 9.57 16.06
N LEU A 16 -9.11 9.55 16.05
CA LEU A 16 -8.30 10.64 15.49
C LEU A 16 -8.56 10.83 13.99
N GLN A 17 -8.79 9.76 13.26
CA GLN A 17 -9.11 9.82 11.85
C GLN A 17 -10.55 10.30 11.62
N CYS A 18 -11.55 9.68 12.28
CA CYS A 18 -12.96 9.98 12.06
C CYS A 18 -13.84 9.47 13.20
N HIS A 19 -14.64 10.36 13.82
CA HIS A 19 -15.56 9.98 14.88
C HIS A 19 -16.66 9.00 14.41
N ARG A 20 -17.09 9.07 13.14
CA ARG A 20 -18.01 8.09 12.54
C ARG A 20 -17.38 6.71 12.46
N LEU A 21 -16.12 6.62 12.01
CA LEU A 21 -15.37 5.36 11.97
C LEU A 21 -15.19 4.77 13.37
N LEU A 22 -14.86 5.60 14.36
CA LEU A 22 -14.78 5.20 15.76
C LEU A 22 -16.11 4.62 16.25
N TRP A 23 -17.20 5.36 16.05
CA TRP A 23 -18.52 4.96 16.50
C TRP A 23 -18.94 3.62 15.88
N VAL A 24 -18.84 3.50 14.55
CA VAL A 24 -19.18 2.26 13.82
C VAL A 24 -18.32 1.09 14.30
N SER A 25 -17.04 1.30 14.49
CA SER A 25 -16.12 0.25 14.89
C SER A 25 -16.39 -0.34 16.29
N ILE A 26 -17.20 0.33 17.10
CA ILE A 26 -17.55 -0.10 18.47
C ILE A 26 -19.03 -0.45 18.59
N ASN A 27 -19.89 0.30 17.92
CA ASN A 27 -21.33 0.20 18.10
C ASN A 27 -22.02 -0.65 17.04
N ASP A 28 -21.46 -0.69 15.82
CA ASP A 28 -22.05 -1.40 14.68
C ASP A 28 -20.98 -1.92 13.73
N ALA A 29 -20.07 -2.75 14.27
CA ALA A 29 -18.94 -3.29 13.53
C ALA A 29 -19.34 -4.13 12.30
N SER A 30 -20.60 -4.53 12.18
CA SER A 30 -21.11 -5.27 11.02
C SER A 30 -21.12 -4.43 9.73
N ARG A 31 -21.03 -3.10 9.84
CA ARG A 31 -20.91 -2.19 8.69
C ARG A 31 -19.48 -2.09 8.13
N LEU A 32 -18.49 -2.55 8.89
CA LEU A 32 -17.13 -2.57 8.39
C LEU A 32 -16.96 -3.76 7.44
N PRO A 33 -16.26 -3.57 6.31
CA PRO A 33 -15.92 -4.68 5.43
C PRO A 33 -15.03 -5.69 6.18
N ALA A 34 -15.10 -6.95 5.76
CA ALA A 34 -14.12 -7.93 6.19
C ALA A 34 -12.73 -7.51 5.69
N TYR A 35 -11.70 -7.83 6.44
CA TYR A 35 -10.33 -7.61 5.96
C TYR A 35 -10.10 -8.44 4.70
N ASP A 36 -9.58 -7.81 3.69
CA ASP A 36 -9.11 -8.48 2.48
C ASP A 36 -7.81 -9.25 2.72
N ALA A 37 -7.41 -10.05 1.74
CA ALA A 37 -6.18 -10.84 1.84
C ALA A 37 -4.92 -9.97 2.00
N SER A 38 -4.93 -8.75 1.43
CA SER A 38 -3.83 -7.80 1.55
C SER A 38 -3.67 -7.29 2.98
N THR A 39 -4.76 -6.85 3.59
CA THR A 39 -4.78 -6.41 4.99
C THR A 39 -4.39 -7.55 5.94
N GLN A 40 -4.87 -8.76 5.69
CA GLN A 40 -4.48 -9.93 6.49
C GLN A 40 -2.98 -10.21 6.37
N HIS A 41 -2.41 -10.13 5.17
CA HIS A 41 -0.98 -10.30 4.96
C HIS A 41 -0.14 -9.26 5.73
N VAL A 42 -0.58 -8.00 5.75
CA VAL A 42 0.09 -6.96 6.55
C VAL A 42 0.10 -7.30 8.04
N PHE A 43 -1.01 -7.83 8.58
CA PHE A 43 -1.06 -8.29 9.97
C PHE A 43 -0.13 -9.48 10.22
N ASP A 44 -0.10 -10.46 9.30
CA ASP A 44 0.79 -11.63 9.41
C ASP A 44 2.27 -11.22 9.39
N GLN A 45 2.65 -10.28 8.51
CA GLN A 45 3.99 -9.69 8.52
C GLN A 45 4.29 -8.98 9.84
N GLY A 46 3.32 -8.22 10.39
CA GLY A 46 3.45 -7.58 11.70
C GLY A 46 3.72 -8.57 12.82
N HIS A 47 3.02 -9.71 12.85
CA HIS A 47 3.23 -10.77 13.83
C HIS A 47 4.64 -11.37 13.73
N ILE A 48 5.10 -11.68 12.51
CA ILE A 48 6.46 -12.21 12.28
C ILE A 48 7.52 -11.23 12.80
N ILE A 49 7.34 -9.94 12.53
CA ILE A 49 8.25 -8.88 12.97
C ILE A 49 8.23 -8.75 14.51
N GLY A 50 7.06 -8.80 15.12
CA GLY A 50 6.91 -8.80 16.58
C GLY A 50 7.65 -9.97 17.25
N GLU A 51 7.52 -11.19 16.71
CA GLU A 51 8.21 -12.37 17.24
C GLU A 51 9.75 -12.28 17.10
N LEU A 52 10.24 -11.72 15.98
CA LEU A 52 11.66 -11.48 15.78
C LEU A 52 12.20 -10.41 16.76
N ALA A 53 11.45 -9.34 16.98
CA ALA A 53 11.82 -8.28 17.93
C ALA A 53 11.91 -8.82 19.38
N GLN A 54 11.01 -9.72 19.77
CA GLN A 54 11.04 -10.36 21.10
C GLN A 54 12.33 -11.17 21.34
N GLN A 55 12.97 -11.70 20.32
CA GLN A 55 14.23 -12.44 20.45
C GLN A 55 15.40 -11.56 20.93
N LEU A 56 15.30 -10.24 20.79
CA LEU A 56 16.28 -9.30 21.34
C LEU A 56 16.24 -9.22 22.87
N TYR A 57 15.19 -9.77 23.48
CA TYR A 57 14.94 -9.76 24.94
C TYR A 57 14.78 -11.20 25.46
N PRO A 58 15.83 -12.03 25.48
CA PRO A 58 15.73 -13.47 25.72
C PRO A 58 15.21 -13.85 27.12
N SER A 59 15.20 -12.93 28.09
CA SER A 59 14.63 -13.15 29.41
C SER A 59 13.18 -12.69 29.53
N GLY A 60 12.58 -12.24 28.43
CA GLY A 60 11.23 -11.68 28.39
C GLY A 60 10.14 -12.70 28.69
N ILE A 61 9.02 -12.23 29.18
CA ILE A 61 7.83 -13.02 29.51
C ILE A 61 6.72 -12.65 28.53
N LYS A 62 6.24 -13.62 27.75
CA LYS A 62 5.14 -13.44 26.81
C LYS A 62 3.80 -13.62 27.54
N LEU A 63 2.90 -12.64 27.42
CA LEU A 63 1.55 -12.65 27.99
C LEU A 63 0.57 -13.00 26.85
N GLU A 64 0.35 -14.29 26.63
CA GLU A 64 -0.31 -14.79 25.40
C GLU A 64 -1.85 -14.68 25.41
N THR A 65 -2.45 -14.32 26.55
CA THR A 65 -3.90 -14.35 26.66
C THR A 65 -4.60 -13.24 25.87
N GLU A 66 -5.62 -13.61 25.10
CA GLU A 66 -6.53 -12.69 24.42
C GLU A 66 -7.53 -12.02 25.36
N ASN A 67 -7.77 -12.61 26.55
CA ASN A 67 -8.72 -12.09 27.51
C ASN A 67 -8.15 -10.87 28.25
N ILE A 68 -8.73 -9.70 28.05
CA ILE A 68 -8.29 -8.43 28.66
C ILE A 68 -8.11 -8.53 30.17
N ARG A 69 -9.05 -9.14 30.90
CA ARG A 69 -8.99 -9.23 32.37
C ARG A 69 -7.84 -10.11 32.85
N GLU A 70 -7.62 -11.19 32.13
CA GLU A 70 -6.54 -12.13 32.42
C GLU A 70 -5.19 -11.48 32.08
N ASN A 71 -5.06 -10.85 30.92
CA ASN A 71 -3.85 -10.10 30.53
C ASN A 71 -3.47 -9.04 31.57
N LEU A 72 -4.42 -8.24 32.05
CA LEU A 72 -4.18 -7.25 33.11
C LEU A 72 -3.69 -7.88 34.40
N ARG A 73 -4.27 -9.03 34.82
CA ARG A 73 -3.86 -9.79 35.98
C ARG A 73 -2.44 -10.33 35.87
N GLU A 74 -2.14 -10.94 34.71
CA GLU A 74 -0.82 -11.49 34.43
C GLU A 74 0.24 -10.39 34.30
N THR A 75 -0.07 -9.26 33.67
CA THR A 75 0.80 -8.08 33.62
C THR A 75 1.15 -7.63 35.06
N THR A 76 0.13 -7.43 35.90
CA THR A 76 0.35 -6.99 37.30
C THR A 76 1.22 -7.96 38.10
N ALA A 77 1.06 -9.26 37.89
CA ALA A 77 1.88 -10.28 38.54
C ALA A 77 3.33 -10.27 38.03
N SER A 78 3.51 -10.11 36.71
CA SER A 78 4.80 -10.20 36.01
C SER A 78 5.67 -8.96 36.22
N LEU A 79 5.09 -7.78 36.41
CA LEU A 79 5.82 -6.53 36.72
C LEU A 79 6.77 -6.69 37.94
N LYS A 80 6.39 -7.50 38.91
CA LYS A 80 7.20 -7.77 40.09
C LYS A 80 8.51 -8.52 39.83
N LEU A 81 8.59 -9.16 38.66
CA LEU A 81 9.76 -9.95 38.28
C LEU A 81 10.87 -9.09 37.66
N CYS A 82 10.60 -7.82 37.36
CA CYS A 82 11.54 -6.87 36.72
C CYS A 82 12.23 -7.46 35.51
N LYS A 83 11.46 -8.11 34.63
CA LYS A 83 11.90 -8.68 33.31
C LYS A 83 11.15 -7.99 32.20
N PRO A 84 11.67 -8.01 30.97
CA PRO A 84 10.92 -7.58 29.80
C PRO A 84 9.59 -8.33 29.71
N LEU A 85 8.51 -7.62 29.44
CA LEU A 85 7.18 -8.19 29.25
C LEU A 85 6.73 -7.93 27.82
N PHE A 86 6.20 -8.96 27.16
CA PHE A 86 5.63 -8.83 25.83
C PHE A 86 4.10 -8.85 25.92
N GLU A 87 3.44 -7.96 25.17
CA GLU A 87 1.99 -7.78 25.16
C GLU A 87 1.41 -7.39 26.52
N ALA A 88 2.15 -6.56 27.27
CA ALA A 88 1.75 -6.12 28.61
C ALA A 88 0.52 -5.19 28.55
N GLY A 89 -0.58 -5.59 29.21
CA GLY A 89 -1.84 -4.86 29.20
C GLY A 89 -1.95 -3.83 30.32
N PHE A 90 -2.47 -2.64 30.00
CA PHE A 90 -2.78 -1.58 30.95
C PHE A 90 -4.18 -1.04 30.70
N SER A 91 -4.92 -0.77 31.78
CA SER A 91 -6.26 -0.20 31.69
C SER A 91 -6.50 0.81 32.80
N GLY A 92 -7.06 1.95 32.48
CA GLY A 92 -7.45 3.00 33.40
C GLY A 92 -8.35 4.01 32.73
N ASN A 93 -9.30 4.62 33.43
CA ASN A 93 -10.21 5.65 32.90
C ASN A 93 -10.91 5.25 31.60
N ARG A 94 -11.29 3.96 31.47
CA ARG A 94 -11.93 3.40 30.26
C ARG A 94 -10.99 3.26 29.06
N LEU A 95 -9.70 3.42 29.24
CA LEU A 95 -8.70 3.16 28.21
C LEU A 95 -8.13 1.75 28.40
N TYR A 96 -7.65 1.17 27.31
CA TYR A 96 -6.93 -0.10 27.30
C TYR A 96 -5.86 -0.09 26.21
N CYS A 97 -4.65 -0.50 26.57
CA CYS A 97 -3.60 -0.77 25.59
C CYS A 97 -2.88 -2.09 25.92
N ARG A 98 -2.21 -2.63 24.92
CA ARG A 98 -1.12 -3.59 25.07
C ARG A 98 0.17 -2.92 24.60
N VAL A 99 1.24 -3.10 25.33
CA VAL A 99 2.58 -2.63 24.98
C VAL A 99 3.33 -3.82 24.39
N ASP A 100 3.83 -3.67 23.18
CA ASP A 100 4.50 -4.78 22.47
C ASP A 100 5.67 -5.30 23.28
N ILE A 101 6.57 -4.41 23.74
CA ILE A 101 7.68 -4.73 24.64
C ILE A 101 7.77 -3.67 25.74
N LEU A 102 7.54 -4.09 26.97
CA LEU A 102 7.76 -3.26 28.15
C LEU A 102 9.04 -3.73 28.84
N ASN A 103 10.12 -2.93 28.75
CA ASN A 103 11.45 -3.30 29.22
C ASN A 103 11.79 -2.60 30.54
N PRO A 104 12.26 -3.30 31.60
CA PRO A 104 12.68 -2.66 32.83
C PRO A 104 13.89 -1.76 32.60
N SER A 105 13.82 -0.53 33.10
CA SER A 105 14.86 0.49 33.05
C SER A 105 15.48 0.75 34.41
N ALA A 106 16.43 1.67 34.50
CA ALA A 106 17.04 2.04 35.75
C ALA A 106 16.03 2.72 36.71
N SER A 107 16.23 2.61 38.02
CA SER A 107 15.48 3.36 39.05
C SER A 107 13.96 3.04 39.08
N GLU A 108 13.59 1.76 38.98
CA GLU A 108 12.20 1.30 39.06
C GLU A 108 11.29 1.91 37.96
N ALA A 109 11.90 2.34 36.85
CA ALA A 109 11.19 2.82 35.67
C ALA A 109 11.16 1.74 34.58
N TRP A 110 10.36 2.00 33.55
CA TRP A 110 10.18 1.11 32.40
C TRP A 110 10.33 1.89 31.10
N ASP A 111 10.81 1.23 30.07
CA ASP A 111 10.84 1.74 28.72
C ASP A 111 9.77 1.04 27.90
N ILE A 112 9.06 1.81 27.07
CA ILE A 112 8.10 1.28 26.08
C ILE A 112 8.85 1.11 24.77
N VAL A 113 8.72 -0.05 24.13
CA VAL A 113 9.21 -0.29 22.76
C VAL A 113 8.04 -0.79 21.94
N GLU A 114 7.56 0.05 21.06
CA GLU A 114 6.56 -0.28 20.04
C GLU A 114 7.26 -0.83 18.82
N VAL A 115 6.81 -1.97 18.31
CA VAL A 115 7.40 -2.67 17.17
C VAL A 115 6.56 -2.41 15.92
N LYS A 116 7.21 -1.97 14.85
CA LYS A 116 6.53 -1.66 13.58
C LYS A 116 7.22 -2.37 12.42
N SER A 117 6.42 -2.94 11.54
CA SER A 117 6.89 -3.55 10.29
C SER A 117 7.16 -2.52 9.17
N THR A 118 7.43 -1.26 9.51
CA THR A 118 7.78 -0.19 8.57
C THR A 118 9.29 0.03 8.53
N ASN A 119 9.77 0.75 7.52
CA ASN A 119 11.19 1.10 7.38
C ASN A 119 11.54 2.46 7.98
N ASP A 120 10.56 3.20 8.51
CA ASP A 120 10.69 4.53 9.11
C ASP A 120 9.63 4.73 10.18
N VAL A 121 9.88 5.72 11.06
CA VAL A 121 8.90 6.21 12.03
C VAL A 121 7.93 7.18 11.35
N LYS A 122 6.62 6.91 11.51
CA LYS A 122 5.52 7.73 11.01
C LYS A 122 4.74 8.39 12.14
N ASP A 123 4.09 9.52 11.86
CA ASP A 123 3.36 10.30 12.87
C ASP A 123 2.23 9.51 13.55
N GLU A 124 1.49 8.68 12.81
CA GLU A 124 0.45 7.82 13.40
C GLU A 124 0.99 6.84 14.44
N GLN A 125 2.25 6.42 14.32
CA GLN A 125 2.91 5.55 15.27
C GLN A 125 3.27 6.30 16.57
N LEU A 126 3.52 7.60 16.49
CA LEU A 126 3.77 8.44 17.67
C LEU A 126 2.49 8.61 18.51
N TYR A 127 1.32 8.73 17.86
CA TYR A 127 0.05 8.68 18.58
C TYR A 127 -0.17 7.34 19.30
N ASP A 128 0.20 6.22 18.68
CA ASP A 128 0.14 4.89 19.32
C ASP A 128 0.96 4.85 20.62
N VAL A 129 2.22 5.29 20.53
CA VAL A 129 3.15 5.26 21.67
C VAL A 129 2.74 6.27 22.76
N ALA A 130 2.28 7.47 22.36
CA ALA A 130 1.78 8.47 23.31
C ALA A 130 0.57 7.95 24.10
N PHE A 131 -0.38 7.27 23.42
CA PHE A 131 -1.53 6.64 24.07
C PHE A 131 -1.11 5.53 25.04
N GLN A 132 -0.17 4.68 24.67
CA GLN A 132 0.36 3.63 25.55
C GLN A 132 1.04 4.23 26.79
N ARG A 133 1.90 5.24 26.60
CA ARG A 133 2.55 5.97 27.69
C ARG A 133 1.51 6.53 28.66
N HIS A 134 0.46 7.16 28.14
CA HIS A 134 -0.64 7.70 28.96
C HIS A 134 -1.35 6.59 29.76
N CYS A 135 -1.69 5.46 29.12
CA CYS A 135 -2.29 4.32 29.81
C CYS A 135 -1.39 3.74 30.91
N CYS A 136 -0.09 3.63 30.68
CA CYS A 136 0.87 3.18 31.69
C CYS A 136 0.93 4.15 32.84
N GLN A 137 0.98 5.45 32.61
CA GLN A 137 1.01 6.49 33.64
C GLN A 137 -0.26 6.51 34.52
N LEU A 138 -1.44 6.27 33.91
CA LEU A 138 -2.70 6.11 34.67
C LEU A 138 -2.67 4.92 35.65
N ASN A 139 -1.80 3.94 35.42
CA ASN A 139 -1.57 2.80 36.32
C ASN A 139 -0.39 3.02 37.29
N GLY A 140 0.10 4.25 37.38
CA GLY A 140 1.21 4.61 38.30
C GLY A 140 2.58 4.15 37.82
N MET A 141 2.71 3.73 36.57
CA MET A 141 3.99 3.34 36.00
C MET A 141 4.87 4.56 35.73
N LYS A 142 6.13 4.48 36.09
CA LYS A 142 7.14 5.45 35.69
C LYS A 142 7.75 5.02 34.38
N ILE A 143 7.43 5.74 33.30
CA ILE A 143 8.01 5.52 31.99
C ILE A 143 9.20 6.45 31.82
N ASN A 144 10.36 5.86 31.47
CA ASN A 144 11.62 6.58 31.27
C ASN A 144 11.78 6.95 29.81
N HIS A 145 11.89 5.97 28.91
CA HIS A 145 11.98 6.19 27.48
C HIS A 145 10.84 5.51 26.73
N CYS A 146 10.53 6.07 25.56
CA CYS A 146 9.62 5.49 24.60
C CYS A 146 10.33 5.33 23.27
N HIS A 147 10.32 4.13 22.73
CA HIS A 147 11.01 3.78 21.50
C HIS A 147 10.05 3.25 20.45
N ILE A 148 10.39 3.48 19.18
CA ILE A 148 9.83 2.76 18.05
C ILE A 148 10.95 1.91 17.46
N MET A 149 10.71 0.60 17.39
CA MET A 149 11.59 -0.37 16.74
C MET A 149 11.00 -0.70 15.39
N HIS A 150 11.75 -0.42 14.33
CA HIS A 150 11.33 -0.62 12.94
C HIS A 150 12.42 -1.32 12.13
N LEU A 151 12.10 -1.73 10.90
CA LEU A 151 13.03 -2.42 10.03
C LEU A 151 14.16 -1.49 9.56
N ASN A 152 15.37 -2.03 9.52
CA ASN A 152 16.56 -1.34 9.03
C ASN A 152 16.56 -1.36 7.48
N ARG A 153 16.45 -0.20 6.85
CA ARG A 153 16.52 -0.07 5.38
C ARG A 153 17.85 -0.54 4.79
N GLU A 154 18.92 -0.41 5.56
CA GLU A 154 20.27 -0.76 5.13
C GLU A 154 20.60 -2.24 5.37
N PHE A 155 19.67 -2.98 5.98
CA PHE A 155 19.85 -4.40 6.18
C PHE A 155 19.86 -5.14 4.86
N ILE A 156 20.93 -5.90 4.62
CA ILE A 156 21.04 -6.83 3.48
C ILE A 156 21.21 -8.24 4.04
N LYS A 157 20.28 -9.11 3.71
CA LYS A 157 20.29 -10.50 4.17
C LYS A 157 21.52 -11.25 3.64
N GLN A 158 22.20 -11.96 4.53
CA GLN A 158 23.29 -12.88 4.25
C GLN A 158 23.17 -14.07 5.19
N GLY A 159 22.73 -15.21 4.67
CA GLY A 159 22.45 -16.39 5.47
C GLY A 159 21.22 -16.23 6.38
N GLU A 160 21.30 -16.65 7.63
CA GLU A 160 20.21 -16.51 8.59
C GLU A 160 20.00 -15.04 8.98
N VAL A 161 18.73 -14.65 9.18
CA VAL A 161 18.38 -13.29 9.60
C VAL A 161 18.69 -13.13 11.08
N ASP A 162 19.62 -12.22 11.40
CA ASP A 162 19.91 -11.81 12.79
C ASP A 162 19.05 -10.59 13.16
N PRO A 163 18.13 -10.71 14.13
CA PRO A 163 17.29 -9.60 14.55
C PRO A 163 18.06 -8.34 15.01
N ARG A 164 19.28 -8.51 15.52
CA ARG A 164 20.11 -7.38 15.97
C ARG A 164 20.52 -6.43 14.83
N HIS A 165 20.54 -6.93 13.60
CA HIS A 165 20.88 -6.15 12.42
C HIS A 165 19.64 -5.77 11.61
N LEU A 166 18.56 -6.57 11.74
CA LEU A 166 17.29 -6.34 11.03
C LEU A 166 16.57 -5.09 11.54
N PHE A 167 16.73 -4.73 12.81
CA PHE A 167 16.00 -3.63 13.44
C PHE A 167 16.87 -2.40 13.71
N VAL A 168 16.21 -1.24 13.64
CA VAL A 168 16.65 0.05 14.21
C VAL A 168 15.66 0.43 15.30
N THR A 169 16.18 0.94 16.42
CA THR A 169 15.37 1.44 17.53
C THR A 169 15.59 2.93 17.68
N GLU A 170 14.55 3.73 17.51
CA GLU A 170 14.59 5.19 17.67
C GLU A 170 13.96 5.59 19.01
N ASP A 171 14.64 6.43 19.77
CA ASP A 171 14.06 7.09 20.94
C ASP A 171 13.16 8.24 20.48
N VAL A 172 11.87 8.11 20.76
CA VAL A 172 10.84 9.10 20.38
C VAL A 172 10.31 9.88 21.59
N THR A 173 10.92 9.72 22.76
CA THR A 173 10.42 10.26 24.03
C THR A 173 10.11 11.75 23.98
N ASP A 174 11.03 12.55 23.43
CA ASP A 174 10.88 14.01 23.35
C ASP A 174 9.84 14.41 22.30
N ARG A 175 9.71 13.64 21.22
CA ARG A 175 8.71 13.89 20.17
C ARG A 175 7.28 13.69 20.64
N LEU A 176 7.05 12.84 21.67
CA LEU A 176 5.71 12.54 22.18
C LEU A 176 5.01 13.73 22.83
N ALA A 177 5.72 14.81 23.17
CA ALA A 177 5.12 15.99 23.77
C ALA A 177 4.04 16.61 22.87
N GLU A 178 4.32 16.74 21.56
CA GLU A 178 3.40 17.28 20.57
C GLU A 178 2.16 16.37 20.36
N PHE A 179 2.33 15.07 20.47
CA PHE A 179 1.27 14.06 20.26
C PHE A 179 0.45 13.79 21.55
N SER A 180 0.96 14.23 22.70
CA SER A 180 0.27 14.16 23.99
C SER A 180 -0.56 15.42 24.29
N ASP A 181 -0.25 16.54 23.62
CA ASP A 181 -0.99 17.79 23.79
C ASP A 181 -2.42 17.63 23.29
N GLY A 182 -3.40 18.00 24.13
CA GLY A 182 -4.82 17.82 23.82
C GLY A 182 -5.34 16.37 23.85
N MET A 183 -4.50 15.36 24.10
CA MET A 183 -4.91 13.94 24.09
C MET A 183 -6.07 13.65 25.05
N GLU A 184 -6.03 14.17 26.28
CA GLU A 184 -7.08 13.94 27.27
C GLU A 184 -8.42 14.51 26.81
N MET A 185 -8.41 15.66 26.14
CA MET A 185 -9.61 16.26 25.57
C MET A 185 -10.15 15.41 24.43
N SER A 186 -9.30 15.00 23.50
CA SER A 186 -9.69 14.10 22.40
C SER A 186 -10.23 12.77 22.92
N ILE A 187 -9.63 12.18 23.96
CA ILE A 187 -10.13 10.97 24.61
C ILE A 187 -11.52 11.20 25.20
N ALA A 188 -11.74 12.33 25.89
CA ALA A 188 -13.05 12.65 26.46
C ALA A 188 -14.12 12.74 25.37
N GLU A 189 -13.85 13.48 24.29
CA GLU A 189 -14.74 13.58 23.12
C GLU A 189 -15.03 12.19 22.48
N MET A 190 -14.00 11.37 22.30
CA MET A 190 -14.17 10.02 21.76
C MET A 190 -14.99 9.11 22.68
N LEU A 191 -14.86 9.26 24.00
CA LEU A 191 -15.67 8.54 24.97
C LEU A 191 -17.14 8.95 24.94
N GLU A 192 -17.43 10.22 24.67
CA GLU A 192 -18.80 10.71 24.42
C GLU A 192 -19.36 10.16 23.12
N VAL A 193 -18.56 10.18 22.05
CA VAL A 193 -18.93 9.61 20.74
C VAL A 193 -19.34 8.14 20.86
N ILE A 194 -18.55 7.31 21.53
CA ILE A 194 -18.84 5.87 21.63
C ILE A 194 -20.03 5.55 22.57
N GLU A 195 -20.44 6.50 23.41
CA GLU A 195 -21.62 6.36 24.26
C GLU A 195 -22.91 6.88 23.62
N SER A 196 -22.77 7.66 22.55
CA SER A 196 -23.92 8.15 21.79
C SER A 196 -24.72 7.01 21.19
N ASP A 197 -26.04 7.09 21.26
CA ASP A 197 -26.96 6.17 20.61
C ASP A 197 -27.04 6.42 19.09
N GLU A 198 -26.59 7.59 18.62
CA GLU A 198 -26.62 7.98 17.22
C GLU A 198 -25.20 8.02 16.64
N CYS A 199 -25.08 7.48 15.42
CA CYS A 199 -23.83 7.56 14.65
C CYS A 199 -23.59 9.01 14.21
N PRO A 200 -22.43 9.63 14.53
CA PRO A 200 -22.20 11.01 14.15
C PRO A 200 -22.11 11.18 12.62
N GLU A 201 -22.66 12.28 12.14
CA GLU A 201 -22.44 12.69 10.76
C GLU A 201 -21.08 13.37 10.62
N MET A 202 -20.31 12.96 9.62
CA MET A 202 -18.99 13.50 9.32
C MET A 202 -18.93 13.90 7.84
N ALA A 203 -18.43 15.09 7.57
CA ALA A 203 -18.19 15.52 6.21
C ALA A 203 -17.07 14.69 5.58
N ILE A 204 -17.17 14.40 4.28
CA ILE A 204 -16.09 13.78 3.51
C ILE A 204 -14.92 14.78 3.40
N GLY A 205 -13.68 14.28 3.54
CA GLY A 205 -12.50 15.12 3.49
C GLY A 205 -11.21 14.31 3.51
N ARG A 206 -10.10 15.01 3.72
CA ARG A 206 -8.75 14.42 3.72
C ARG A 206 -8.60 13.22 4.66
N HIS A 207 -9.27 13.26 5.81
CA HIS A 207 -9.24 12.17 6.80
C HIS A 207 -9.83 10.85 6.27
N CYS A 208 -10.57 10.85 5.16
CA CYS A 208 -11.05 9.62 4.53
C CYS A 208 -9.93 8.82 3.85
N ASN A 209 -8.77 9.45 3.58
CA ASN A 209 -7.63 8.82 2.91
C ASN A 209 -6.31 8.99 3.69
N ALA A 210 -6.36 9.51 4.93
CA ALA A 210 -5.19 9.74 5.75
C ALA A 210 -5.52 9.57 7.25
N PRO A 211 -4.68 8.87 8.04
CA PRO A 211 -3.42 8.23 7.63
C PRO A 211 -3.58 6.98 6.77
N TYR A 212 -4.77 6.35 6.79
CA TYR A 212 -5.14 5.16 6.03
C TYR A 212 -6.45 5.40 5.28
N ASP A 213 -6.70 4.65 4.22
CA ASP A 213 -7.99 4.65 3.56
C ASP A 213 -9.08 4.20 4.54
N CYS A 214 -10.15 4.99 4.62
CA CYS A 214 -11.20 4.76 5.61
C CYS A 214 -12.05 3.55 5.21
N LEU A 215 -12.23 2.60 6.13
CA LEU A 215 -13.05 1.41 5.92
C LEU A 215 -14.53 1.72 5.61
N LEU A 216 -14.99 2.93 5.90
CA LEU A 216 -16.36 3.39 5.60
C LEU A 216 -16.44 4.21 4.30
N GLN A 217 -15.36 4.29 3.51
CA GLN A 217 -15.33 5.16 2.33
C GLN A 217 -16.45 4.83 1.34
N GLU A 218 -16.64 3.57 0.99
CA GLU A 218 -17.71 3.16 0.08
C GLU A 218 -19.11 3.56 0.59
N GLU A 219 -19.38 3.37 1.87
CA GLU A 219 -20.64 3.77 2.48
C GLU A 219 -20.83 5.29 2.46
N CYS A 220 -19.81 6.03 2.89
CA CYS A 220 -19.88 7.48 3.01
C CYS A 220 -19.94 8.18 1.64
N TRP A 221 -19.28 7.62 0.63
CA TRP A 221 -19.18 8.23 -0.70
C TRP A 221 -20.28 7.79 -1.68
N LYS A 222 -21.11 6.82 -1.28
CA LYS A 222 -22.17 6.24 -2.13
C LYS A 222 -23.12 7.28 -2.74
N HIS A 223 -23.28 8.45 -2.11
CA HIS A 223 -24.16 9.50 -2.58
C HIS A 223 -23.48 10.46 -3.56
N LEU A 224 -22.16 10.36 -3.76
CA LEU A 224 -21.44 11.22 -4.67
C LEU A 224 -21.74 10.85 -6.13
N PRO A 225 -21.81 11.83 -7.04
CA PRO A 225 -21.90 11.54 -8.47
C PRO A 225 -20.65 10.82 -8.97
N GLU A 226 -20.75 10.13 -10.08
CA GLU A 226 -19.61 9.43 -10.72
C GLU A 226 -18.44 10.39 -10.96
N HIS A 227 -18.73 11.57 -11.56
CA HIS A 227 -17.73 12.61 -11.79
C HIS A 227 -17.67 13.60 -10.64
N ASN A 228 -17.50 13.10 -9.42
CA ASN A 228 -17.43 13.98 -8.25
C ASN A 228 -16.10 14.75 -8.19
N VAL A 229 -16.12 15.89 -7.47
CA VAL A 229 -14.96 16.79 -7.38
C VAL A 229 -13.72 16.18 -6.73
N MET A 230 -13.85 15.05 -6.01
CA MET A 230 -12.70 14.32 -5.45
C MET A 230 -11.94 13.53 -6.52
N THR A 231 -12.52 13.33 -7.72
CA THR A 231 -11.85 12.69 -8.87
C THR A 231 -11.10 13.71 -9.75
N ILE A 232 -11.03 14.99 -9.35
CA ILE A 232 -10.25 16.00 -10.08
C ILE A 232 -8.78 15.59 -10.11
N TYR A 233 -8.20 15.60 -11.31
CA TYR A 233 -6.80 15.25 -11.53
C TYR A 233 -5.85 16.07 -10.64
N SER A 234 -5.07 15.39 -9.79
CA SER A 234 -4.14 16.02 -8.83
C SER A 234 -4.78 17.13 -7.98
N GLY A 235 -6.10 17.05 -7.76
CA GLY A 235 -6.88 18.12 -7.17
C GLY A 235 -7.48 17.80 -5.80
N LYS A 236 -6.88 16.89 -4.97
CA LYS A 236 -7.47 16.52 -3.66
C LYS A 236 -7.91 17.72 -2.82
N LYS A 237 -7.03 18.70 -2.61
CA LYS A 237 -7.36 19.90 -1.84
C LYS A 237 -8.46 20.73 -2.50
N LEU A 238 -8.42 20.90 -3.81
CA LEU A 238 -9.45 21.61 -4.55
C LEU A 238 -10.81 20.91 -4.43
N GLY A 239 -10.82 19.57 -4.54
CA GLY A 239 -12.03 18.76 -4.33
C GLY A 239 -12.63 18.95 -2.94
N GLU A 240 -11.81 18.91 -1.89
CA GLU A 240 -12.23 19.18 -0.50
C GLU A 240 -12.81 20.58 -0.34
N ASP A 241 -12.15 21.60 -0.90
CA ASP A 241 -12.62 23.01 -0.85
C ASP A 241 -13.96 23.18 -1.58
N LEU A 242 -14.15 22.49 -2.71
CA LEU A 242 -15.41 22.50 -3.46
C LEU A 242 -16.52 21.75 -2.72
N MET A 243 -16.23 20.60 -2.14
CA MET A 243 -17.19 19.87 -1.31
C MET A 243 -17.64 20.67 -0.11
N ALA A 244 -16.74 21.38 0.56
CA ALA A 244 -17.07 22.26 1.68
C ALA A 244 -18.03 23.42 1.27
N GLN A 245 -18.04 23.76 -0.02
CA GLN A 245 -18.98 24.73 -0.62
C GLN A 245 -20.28 24.07 -1.13
N GLY A 246 -20.45 22.76 -0.95
CA GLY A 246 -21.61 22.00 -1.44
C GLY A 246 -21.56 21.66 -2.93
N ILE A 247 -20.40 21.84 -3.57
CA ILE A 247 -20.19 21.49 -4.98
C ILE A 247 -19.65 20.06 -5.03
N LEU A 248 -20.49 19.14 -5.47
CA LEU A 248 -20.15 17.71 -5.47
C LEU A 248 -19.74 17.18 -6.86
N ASP A 249 -20.23 17.81 -7.93
CA ASP A 249 -20.03 17.37 -9.31
C ASP A 249 -19.06 18.29 -10.06
N ILE A 250 -18.16 17.72 -10.85
CA ILE A 250 -17.22 18.47 -11.70
C ILE A 250 -17.94 19.40 -12.67
N CYS A 251 -19.11 19.00 -13.19
CA CYS A 251 -19.91 19.85 -14.07
C CYS A 251 -20.36 21.15 -13.40
N ASN A 252 -20.49 21.18 -12.08
CA ASN A 252 -20.98 22.31 -11.31
C ASN A 252 -19.88 23.22 -10.78
N ILE A 253 -18.60 22.94 -11.12
CA ILE A 253 -17.48 23.81 -10.72
C ILE A 253 -17.66 25.20 -11.32
N PRO A 254 -17.67 26.29 -10.52
CA PRO A 254 -17.85 27.65 -11.03
C PRO A 254 -16.75 28.01 -12.06
N GLU A 255 -17.11 28.82 -13.06
CA GLU A 255 -16.18 29.26 -14.11
C GLU A 255 -15.00 30.08 -13.59
N ASN A 256 -15.19 30.81 -12.49
CA ASN A 256 -14.14 31.59 -11.83
C ASN A 256 -13.21 30.74 -10.93
N THR A 257 -13.44 29.44 -10.82
CA THR A 257 -12.53 28.53 -10.07
C THR A 257 -11.23 28.39 -10.85
N LYS A 258 -10.10 28.60 -10.16
CA LYS A 258 -8.78 28.44 -10.77
C LYS A 258 -8.45 26.96 -10.97
N LEU A 259 -8.55 26.50 -12.19
CA LEU A 259 -8.13 25.17 -12.64
C LEU A 259 -6.81 25.27 -13.41
N ASN A 260 -5.96 24.21 -13.34
CA ASN A 260 -4.87 24.06 -14.28
C ASN A 260 -5.36 23.46 -15.60
N ASP A 261 -4.50 23.44 -16.64
CA ASP A 261 -4.88 23.01 -17.99
C ASP A 261 -5.49 21.59 -18.00
N LYS A 262 -4.91 20.64 -17.26
CA LYS A 262 -5.41 19.27 -17.20
C LYS A 262 -6.77 19.15 -16.49
N GLN A 263 -6.96 19.91 -15.42
CA GLN A 263 -8.23 20.00 -14.71
C GLN A 263 -9.32 20.67 -15.56
N GLN A 264 -8.92 21.67 -16.36
CA GLN A 264 -9.83 22.33 -17.30
C GLN A 264 -10.26 21.36 -18.40
N ILE A 265 -9.31 20.62 -19.00
CA ILE A 265 -9.61 19.57 -19.99
C ILE A 265 -10.55 18.51 -19.37
N GLN A 266 -10.25 18.04 -18.15
CA GLN A 266 -11.13 17.08 -17.48
C GLN A 266 -12.55 17.61 -17.34
N LYS A 267 -12.73 18.85 -16.84
CA LYS A 267 -14.04 19.49 -16.69
C LYS A 267 -14.77 19.56 -18.01
N GLU A 268 -14.11 20.04 -19.06
CA GLU A 268 -14.70 20.18 -20.40
C GLU A 268 -15.15 18.81 -20.94
N CYS A 269 -14.31 17.77 -20.81
CA CYS A 269 -14.66 16.42 -21.22
C CYS A 269 -15.88 15.85 -20.48
N VAL A 270 -15.95 16.07 -19.15
CA VAL A 270 -17.09 15.65 -18.34
C VAL A 270 -18.37 16.38 -18.77
N VAL A 271 -18.29 17.69 -19.01
CA VAL A 271 -19.44 18.50 -19.43
C VAL A 271 -19.94 18.11 -20.82
N CYS A 272 -19.04 17.87 -21.78
CA CYS A 272 -19.45 17.56 -23.15
C CYS A 272 -19.66 16.04 -23.38
N GLY A 273 -19.22 15.18 -22.48
CA GLY A 273 -19.28 13.72 -22.62
C GLY A 273 -18.40 13.16 -23.75
N GLN A 274 -17.38 13.92 -24.19
CA GLN A 274 -16.50 13.55 -25.29
C GLN A 274 -15.03 13.55 -24.85
N PRO A 275 -14.17 12.71 -25.44
CA PRO A 275 -12.75 12.69 -25.12
C PRO A 275 -12.04 13.95 -25.65
N HIS A 276 -11.00 14.37 -24.96
CA HIS A 276 -9.98 15.28 -25.47
C HIS A 276 -8.93 14.51 -26.25
N ILE A 277 -8.55 15.01 -27.44
CA ILE A 277 -7.57 14.36 -28.33
C ILE A 277 -6.64 15.44 -28.91
N ASP A 278 -5.37 15.46 -28.46
CA ASP A 278 -4.31 16.19 -29.12
C ASP A 278 -3.62 15.29 -30.15
N SER A 279 -4.13 15.33 -31.40
CA SER A 279 -3.61 14.52 -32.49
C SER A 279 -2.15 14.83 -32.81
N ALA A 280 -1.64 16.04 -32.55
CA ALA A 280 -0.26 16.40 -32.85
C ALA A 280 0.71 15.73 -31.89
N GLU A 281 0.42 15.80 -30.60
CA GLU A 281 1.22 15.17 -29.54
C GLU A 281 1.17 13.64 -29.66
N ILE A 282 -0.01 13.05 -29.91
CA ILE A 282 -0.14 11.59 -30.14
C ILE A 282 0.69 11.16 -31.34
N LYS A 283 0.64 11.89 -32.48
CA LYS A 283 1.48 11.61 -33.65
C LYS A 283 2.97 11.70 -33.36
N SER A 284 3.37 12.68 -32.56
CA SER A 284 4.75 12.87 -32.13
C SER A 284 5.22 11.66 -31.31
N PHE A 285 4.44 11.25 -30.33
CA PHE A 285 4.70 10.06 -29.51
C PHE A 285 4.84 8.80 -30.40
N LEU A 286 3.88 8.52 -31.28
CA LEU A 286 3.89 7.34 -32.16
C LEU A 286 5.09 7.32 -33.10
N LYS A 287 5.54 8.48 -33.60
CA LYS A 287 6.72 8.60 -34.48
C LYS A 287 8.04 8.31 -33.73
N SER A 288 8.08 8.45 -32.44
CA SER A 288 9.27 8.16 -31.62
C SER A 288 9.56 6.66 -31.53
N LEU A 289 8.55 5.81 -31.75
CA LEU A 289 8.63 4.37 -31.59
C LEU A 289 9.40 3.71 -32.75
N LYS A 290 10.24 2.75 -32.41
CA LYS A 290 11.11 2.02 -33.35
C LYS A 290 10.88 0.52 -33.23
N TYR A 291 10.63 -0.14 -34.39
CA TYR A 291 10.52 -1.60 -34.44
C TYR A 291 11.85 -2.33 -34.24
N PRO A 292 11.86 -3.54 -33.66
CA PRO A 292 10.72 -4.24 -33.04
C PRO A 292 10.10 -3.45 -31.89
N LEU A 293 8.80 -3.62 -31.67
CA LEU A 293 8.11 -3.13 -30.49
C LEU A 293 7.97 -4.28 -29.50
N TYR A 294 8.44 -4.07 -28.27
CA TYR A 294 8.30 -4.95 -27.15
C TYR A 294 7.30 -4.34 -26.17
N PHE A 295 6.34 -5.10 -25.69
CA PHE A 295 5.38 -4.68 -24.67
C PHE A 295 5.65 -5.54 -23.44
N MET A 296 6.11 -4.92 -22.39
CA MET A 296 6.69 -5.60 -21.24
C MET A 296 6.04 -5.16 -19.93
N ASP A 297 5.81 -6.11 -19.06
CA ASP A 297 5.30 -5.87 -17.70
C ASP A 297 5.88 -6.88 -16.72
N PHE A 298 6.05 -6.48 -15.44
CA PHE A 298 6.63 -7.26 -14.38
C PHE A 298 5.71 -7.36 -13.17
N GLU A 299 5.61 -8.57 -12.62
CA GLU A 299 5.00 -8.78 -11.32
C GLU A 299 6.07 -9.03 -10.25
N THR A 300 5.86 -8.42 -9.07
CA THR A 300 6.81 -8.49 -7.95
C THR A 300 6.12 -8.83 -6.65
N PHE A 301 6.86 -9.43 -5.73
CA PHE A 301 6.44 -9.54 -4.34
C PHE A 301 7.48 -8.91 -3.41
N ALA A 302 7.05 -8.55 -2.20
CA ALA A 302 7.92 -8.01 -1.17
C ALA A 302 7.53 -8.55 0.20
N THR A 303 8.52 -8.76 1.07
CA THR A 303 8.32 -9.24 2.44
C THR A 303 9.04 -8.34 3.44
N ALA A 304 8.48 -8.21 4.65
CA ALA A 304 9.12 -7.48 5.73
C ALA A 304 10.48 -8.09 6.12
N VAL A 305 10.54 -9.43 6.19
CA VAL A 305 11.78 -10.17 6.38
C VAL A 305 12.28 -10.66 5.03
N PRO A 306 13.47 -10.24 4.56
CA PRO A 306 14.00 -10.69 3.28
C PRO A 306 14.16 -12.21 3.20
N ILE A 307 13.69 -12.80 2.10
CA ILE A 307 13.76 -14.26 1.89
C ILE A 307 15.10 -14.67 1.28
N TYR A 308 15.59 -13.92 0.29
CA TYR A 308 16.79 -14.26 -0.48
C TYR A 308 18.00 -13.45 0.00
N ASP A 309 19.19 -14.05 -0.14
CA ASP A 309 20.45 -13.35 0.13
C ASP A 309 20.66 -12.20 -0.85
N GLY A 310 21.28 -11.13 -0.36
CA GLY A 310 21.47 -9.90 -1.13
C GLY A 310 20.20 -9.07 -1.29
N THR A 311 19.13 -9.33 -0.51
CA THR A 311 17.90 -8.52 -0.52
C THR A 311 17.65 -7.80 0.82
N SER A 312 16.91 -6.71 0.76
CA SER A 312 16.55 -5.85 1.90
C SER A 312 15.05 -5.95 2.25
N PRO A 313 14.62 -5.50 3.44
CA PRO A 313 13.21 -5.43 3.82
C PRO A 313 12.37 -4.67 2.78
N TYR A 314 11.25 -5.26 2.39
CA TYR A 314 10.32 -4.73 1.38
C TYR A 314 10.92 -4.44 0.01
N GLN A 315 12.08 -5.04 -0.32
CA GLN A 315 12.56 -5.01 -1.69
C GLN A 315 11.60 -5.77 -2.61
N ASN A 316 11.19 -5.14 -3.71
CA ASN A 316 10.36 -5.79 -4.71
C ASN A 316 11.18 -6.81 -5.50
N ILE A 317 10.81 -8.07 -5.42
CA ILE A 317 11.47 -9.19 -6.09
C ILE A 317 10.62 -9.59 -7.31
N PRO A 318 11.11 -9.37 -8.55
CA PRO A 318 10.41 -9.81 -9.75
C PRO A 318 10.33 -11.34 -9.79
N PHE A 319 9.10 -11.85 -9.97
CA PHE A 319 8.84 -13.28 -10.05
C PHE A 319 8.18 -13.69 -11.38
N GLN A 320 7.66 -12.72 -12.12
CA GLN A 320 6.97 -12.95 -13.38
C GLN A 320 7.23 -11.79 -14.34
N PHE A 321 7.33 -12.09 -15.62
CA PHE A 321 7.16 -11.13 -16.70
C PHE A 321 6.23 -11.66 -17.79
N SER A 322 5.62 -10.74 -18.51
CA SER A 322 4.98 -10.96 -19.81
C SER A 322 5.63 -10.04 -20.84
N LEU A 323 5.86 -10.56 -22.03
CA LEU A 323 6.51 -9.84 -23.12
C LEU A 323 5.83 -10.17 -24.45
N HIS A 324 5.10 -9.21 -25.01
CA HIS A 324 4.62 -9.33 -26.38
C HIS A 324 5.56 -8.60 -27.34
N VAL A 325 5.77 -9.18 -28.54
CA VAL A 325 6.71 -8.66 -29.53
C VAL A 325 6.04 -8.50 -30.88
N ILE A 326 6.20 -7.31 -31.48
CA ILE A 326 5.79 -7.01 -32.85
C ILE A 326 7.05 -6.62 -33.66
N THR A 327 7.51 -7.50 -34.51
CA THR A 327 8.81 -7.35 -35.21
C THR A 327 8.81 -6.23 -36.26
N LYS A 328 7.67 -5.96 -36.89
CA LYS A 328 7.44 -4.87 -37.85
C LYS A 328 5.94 -4.57 -37.94
N GLN A 329 5.60 -3.45 -38.53
CA GLN A 329 4.19 -3.09 -38.77
C GLN A 329 3.44 -4.20 -39.49
N GLY A 330 2.30 -4.63 -38.96
CA GLY A 330 1.46 -5.69 -39.52
C GLY A 330 1.99 -7.12 -39.31
N ALA A 331 3.09 -7.31 -38.57
CA ALA A 331 3.53 -8.65 -38.20
C ALA A 331 2.59 -9.28 -37.14
N MET A 332 2.59 -10.60 -37.06
CA MET A 332 1.94 -11.33 -35.99
C MET A 332 2.60 -10.97 -34.64
N VAL A 333 1.81 -10.99 -33.63
CA VAL A 333 2.27 -10.80 -32.25
C VAL A 333 2.84 -12.12 -31.73
N GLU A 334 4.06 -12.07 -31.25
CA GLU A 334 4.69 -13.18 -30.52
C GLU A 334 4.56 -12.91 -29.02
N HIS A 335 4.39 -13.95 -28.18
CA HIS A 335 4.26 -13.82 -26.74
C HIS A 335 5.26 -14.73 -26.03
N TYR A 336 6.00 -14.15 -25.11
CA TYR A 336 6.96 -14.79 -24.21
C TYR A 336 6.57 -14.48 -22.78
N GLU A 337 6.74 -15.43 -21.89
CA GLU A 337 6.38 -15.27 -20.49
C GLU A 337 7.31 -16.08 -19.59
N TYR A 338 7.52 -15.57 -18.39
CA TYR A 338 8.23 -16.26 -17.32
C TYR A 338 7.41 -16.16 -16.05
N LEU A 339 7.31 -17.26 -15.31
CA LEU A 339 6.73 -17.32 -13.98
C LEU A 339 7.60 -18.25 -13.13
N ALA A 340 8.19 -17.73 -12.06
CA ALA A 340 9.00 -18.51 -11.12
C ALA A 340 8.24 -19.71 -10.56
N GLU A 341 8.92 -20.85 -10.40
CA GLU A 341 8.25 -22.11 -10.05
C GLU A 341 8.19 -22.41 -8.55
N GLY A 342 9.15 -21.92 -7.78
CA GLY A 342 9.31 -22.38 -6.42
C GLY A 342 9.86 -21.35 -5.44
N LYS A 343 10.59 -21.86 -4.44
CA LYS A 343 11.17 -21.08 -3.35
C LYS A 343 12.54 -20.49 -3.65
N ASP A 344 13.14 -20.89 -4.76
CA ASP A 344 14.45 -20.40 -5.17
C ASP A 344 14.38 -18.94 -5.60
N ASP A 345 15.51 -18.22 -5.52
CA ASP A 345 15.58 -16.82 -5.96
C ASP A 345 15.22 -16.73 -7.46
N PRO A 346 14.12 -16.04 -7.80
CA PRO A 346 13.66 -15.99 -9.19
C PRO A 346 14.51 -15.09 -10.08
N ARG A 347 15.27 -14.14 -9.51
CA ARG A 347 15.96 -13.08 -10.24
C ARG A 347 16.96 -13.55 -11.29
N PRO A 348 17.83 -14.58 -11.04
CA PRO A 348 18.74 -15.06 -12.06
C PRO A 348 18.05 -15.66 -13.28
N ALA A 349 17.04 -16.52 -13.07
CA ALA A 349 16.28 -17.13 -14.16
C ALA A 349 15.45 -16.09 -14.92
N PHE A 350 14.78 -15.18 -14.20
CA PHE A 350 14.06 -14.05 -14.76
C PHE A 350 14.92 -13.24 -15.74
N LEU A 351 16.13 -12.82 -15.32
CA LEU A 351 17.05 -12.05 -16.17
C LEU A 351 17.55 -12.85 -17.37
N ALA A 352 17.82 -14.15 -17.18
CA ALA A 352 18.30 -15.00 -18.25
C ALA A 352 17.26 -15.18 -19.36
N GLU A 353 16.01 -15.49 -18.98
CA GLU A 353 14.89 -15.64 -19.93
C GLU A 353 14.57 -14.31 -20.62
N LEU A 354 14.41 -13.23 -19.88
CA LEU A 354 14.11 -11.92 -20.46
C LEU A 354 15.18 -11.47 -21.46
N LYS A 355 16.45 -11.77 -21.19
CA LYS A 355 17.57 -11.43 -22.07
C LYS A 355 17.56 -12.22 -23.39
N GLN A 356 17.02 -13.42 -23.41
CA GLN A 356 16.88 -14.22 -24.63
C GLN A 356 15.83 -13.61 -25.57
N ASP A 357 14.75 -13.07 -25.00
CA ASP A 357 13.56 -12.65 -25.73
C ASP A 357 13.65 -11.19 -26.23
N ILE A 358 14.48 -10.34 -25.59
CA ILE A 358 14.66 -8.95 -25.99
C ILE A 358 15.94 -8.77 -26.80
N GLY A 359 15.77 -8.51 -28.11
CA GLY A 359 16.89 -8.23 -29.02
C GLY A 359 17.55 -6.85 -28.75
N PRO A 360 18.66 -6.54 -29.44
CA PRO A 360 19.52 -5.39 -29.14
C PRO A 360 18.99 -4.02 -29.58
N LYS A 361 17.83 -3.95 -30.22
CA LYS A 361 17.24 -2.72 -30.74
C LYS A 361 15.71 -2.76 -30.66
N GLY A 362 15.08 -1.61 -30.91
CA GLY A 362 13.62 -1.44 -30.88
C GLY A 362 13.16 -0.78 -29.58
N SER A 363 11.92 -0.29 -29.56
CA SER A 363 11.32 0.35 -28.39
C SER A 363 10.69 -0.69 -27.48
N ILE A 364 10.86 -0.52 -26.18
CA ILE A 364 10.26 -1.36 -25.12
C ILE A 364 9.19 -0.51 -24.47
N LEU A 365 7.93 -0.83 -24.72
CA LEU A 365 6.77 -0.14 -24.16
C LEU A 365 6.39 -0.79 -22.86
N VAL A 366 6.28 0.03 -21.81
CA VAL A 366 5.83 -0.34 -20.48
C VAL A 366 4.79 0.67 -20.01
N TYR A 367 4.14 0.40 -18.89
CA TYR A 367 3.23 1.35 -18.27
C TYR A 367 3.79 1.75 -16.90
N TYR A 368 4.10 3.06 -16.68
CA TYR A 368 4.88 3.58 -15.55
C TYR A 368 6.34 3.13 -15.55
N ALA A 369 7.07 3.49 -16.58
CA ALA A 369 8.46 3.08 -16.85
C ALA A 369 9.44 3.18 -15.67
N ALA A 370 9.16 4.00 -14.67
CA ALA A 370 10.03 4.13 -13.49
C ALA A 370 10.10 2.82 -12.67
N PHE A 371 9.03 2.03 -12.66
CA PHE A 371 8.97 0.78 -11.91
C PHE A 371 9.88 -0.27 -12.56
N GLU A 372 9.70 -0.60 -13.83
CA GLU A 372 10.49 -1.61 -14.54
C GLU A 372 11.97 -1.23 -14.60
N LYS A 373 12.27 0.06 -14.87
CA LYS A 373 13.65 0.57 -14.85
C LYS A 373 14.32 0.38 -13.50
N SER A 374 13.61 0.60 -12.41
CA SER A 374 14.14 0.42 -11.06
C SER A 374 14.39 -1.06 -10.75
N ARG A 375 13.45 -1.93 -11.10
CA ARG A 375 13.62 -3.38 -10.89
C ARG A 375 14.78 -3.95 -11.67
N LEU A 376 14.93 -3.57 -12.94
CA LEU A 376 16.06 -3.99 -13.77
C LEU A 376 17.40 -3.51 -13.18
N LYS A 377 17.50 -2.25 -12.71
CA LYS A 377 18.71 -1.71 -12.08
C LYS A 377 19.07 -2.44 -10.78
N GLU A 378 18.07 -2.72 -9.93
CA GLU A 378 18.28 -3.46 -8.68
C GLU A 378 18.81 -4.87 -8.96
N MET A 379 18.23 -5.55 -9.96
CA MET A 379 18.70 -6.87 -10.37
C MET A 379 20.13 -6.81 -10.95
N ALA A 380 20.44 -5.82 -11.80
CA ALA A 380 21.78 -5.65 -12.33
C ALA A 380 22.82 -5.35 -11.24
N GLY A 381 22.44 -4.61 -10.19
CA GLY A 381 23.26 -4.41 -9.01
C GLY A 381 23.59 -5.70 -8.27
N ALA A 382 22.65 -6.64 -8.20
CA ALA A 382 22.84 -7.96 -7.60
C ALA A 382 23.57 -8.94 -8.54
N PHE A 383 23.41 -8.81 -9.86
CA PHE A 383 23.97 -9.66 -10.91
C PHE A 383 24.70 -8.79 -11.97
N PRO A 384 25.95 -8.36 -11.69
CA PRO A 384 26.66 -7.37 -12.50
C PRO A 384 26.91 -7.77 -13.95
N GLU A 385 26.89 -9.07 -14.28
CA GLU A 385 27.02 -9.59 -15.65
C GLU A 385 25.87 -9.15 -16.57
N TYR A 386 24.78 -8.62 -16.02
CA TYR A 386 23.65 -8.06 -16.76
C TYR A 386 23.71 -6.54 -16.92
N GLN A 387 24.64 -5.85 -16.28
CA GLN A 387 24.67 -4.38 -16.20
C GLN A 387 24.61 -3.70 -17.59
N GLU A 388 25.49 -4.10 -18.50
CA GLU A 388 25.54 -3.50 -19.86
C GLU A 388 24.24 -3.74 -20.64
N TRP A 389 23.67 -4.92 -20.50
CA TRP A 389 22.38 -5.24 -21.13
C TRP A 389 21.23 -4.45 -20.54
N VAL A 390 21.18 -4.32 -19.21
CA VAL A 390 20.14 -3.53 -18.51
C VAL A 390 20.24 -2.05 -18.88
N ASP A 391 21.44 -1.51 -18.99
CA ASP A 391 21.64 -0.12 -19.42
C ASP A 391 21.06 0.11 -20.82
N ASN A 392 21.36 -0.80 -21.78
CA ASN A 392 20.77 -0.78 -23.12
C ASN A 392 19.23 -0.88 -23.08
N ILE A 393 18.66 -1.78 -22.27
CA ILE A 393 17.21 -1.91 -22.10
C ILE A 393 16.60 -0.60 -21.60
N ASN A 394 17.16 -0.03 -20.54
CA ASN A 394 16.62 1.18 -19.90
C ASN A 394 16.63 2.42 -20.81
N GLU A 395 17.56 2.52 -21.76
CA GLU A 395 17.60 3.59 -22.78
C GLU A 395 16.46 3.45 -23.80
N ARG A 396 15.95 2.25 -24.01
CA ARG A 396 14.93 1.92 -25.02
C ARG A 396 13.52 1.85 -24.46
N ILE A 397 13.37 1.86 -23.12
CA ILE A 397 12.07 1.86 -22.46
C ILE A 397 11.34 3.17 -22.71
N VAL A 398 10.13 3.04 -23.26
CA VAL A 398 9.18 4.13 -23.54
C VAL A 398 7.93 3.92 -22.69
N ASP A 399 7.53 4.96 -21.97
CA ASP A 399 6.35 4.93 -21.11
C ASP A 399 5.07 5.20 -21.92
N LEU A 400 4.23 4.19 -22.09
CA LEU A 400 2.96 4.31 -22.79
C LEU A 400 1.90 5.10 -22.01
N ASN A 401 2.14 5.38 -20.73
CA ASN A 401 1.27 6.25 -19.94
C ASN A 401 1.39 7.74 -20.34
N VAL A 402 2.48 8.15 -20.98
CA VAL A 402 2.75 9.57 -21.31
C VAL A 402 1.57 10.26 -22.01
N PRO A 403 0.96 9.73 -23.09
CA PRO A 403 -0.18 10.38 -23.73
C PRO A 403 -1.37 10.64 -22.79
N PHE A 404 -1.58 9.79 -21.80
CA PHE A 404 -2.69 9.87 -20.83
C PHE A 404 -2.33 10.76 -19.66
N LYS A 405 -1.15 10.58 -19.07
CA LYS A 405 -0.65 11.40 -17.99
C LYS A 405 -0.52 12.88 -18.37
N ASP A 406 -0.15 13.15 -19.64
CA ASP A 406 0.01 14.52 -20.14
C ASP A 406 -1.26 15.07 -20.81
N PHE A 407 -2.34 14.29 -20.77
CA PHE A 407 -3.64 14.67 -21.34
C PHE A 407 -3.61 14.94 -22.84
N SER A 408 -2.67 14.34 -23.58
CA SER A 408 -2.78 14.29 -25.04
C SER A 408 -4.01 13.46 -25.46
N TYR A 409 -4.41 12.51 -24.64
CA TYR A 409 -5.70 11.83 -24.66
C TYR A 409 -6.29 11.81 -23.25
N TYR A 410 -7.55 12.22 -23.11
CA TYR A 410 -8.32 12.07 -21.89
C TYR A 410 -9.79 11.75 -22.20
N HIS A 411 -10.34 10.74 -21.54
CA HIS A 411 -11.75 10.36 -21.62
C HIS A 411 -12.42 10.51 -20.25
N PRO A 412 -13.68 11.00 -20.13
CA PRO A 412 -14.36 11.16 -18.83
C PRO A 412 -14.35 9.91 -17.95
N GLN A 413 -14.49 8.72 -18.54
CA GLN A 413 -14.44 7.44 -17.83
C GLN A 413 -13.11 7.15 -17.12
N GLN A 414 -12.05 7.91 -17.40
CA GLN A 414 -10.80 7.79 -16.66
C GLN A 414 -10.88 8.37 -15.23
N LEU A 415 -11.93 9.11 -14.90
CA LEU A 415 -12.18 9.69 -13.57
C LEU A 415 -10.95 10.42 -12.98
N GLY A 416 -10.23 11.18 -13.82
CA GLY A 416 -9.02 11.90 -13.43
C GLY A 416 -7.78 11.03 -13.23
N SER A 417 -7.81 9.75 -13.61
CA SER A 417 -6.70 8.83 -13.47
C SER A 417 -6.06 8.50 -14.83
N SER A 418 -4.74 8.31 -14.84
CA SER A 418 -4.02 7.75 -16.00
C SER A 418 -3.55 6.31 -15.72
N SER A 419 -4.08 5.62 -14.72
CA SER A 419 -3.73 4.22 -14.47
C SER A 419 -4.20 3.31 -15.61
N LEU A 420 -3.46 2.22 -15.85
CA LEU A 420 -3.81 1.25 -16.90
C LEU A 420 -5.25 0.73 -16.73
N LYS A 421 -5.66 0.47 -15.49
CA LYS A 421 -7.00 -0.03 -15.15
C LYS A 421 -8.13 0.96 -15.46
N GLN A 422 -7.84 2.26 -15.56
CA GLN A 422 -8.82 3.28 -15.94
C GLN A 422 -8.72 3.61 -17.43
N VAL A 423 -7.51 3.62 -17.98
CA VAL A 423 -7.28 3.94 -19.40
C VAL A 423 -7.74 2.82 -20.31
N LEU A 424 -7.41 1.57 -19.99
CA LEU A 424 -7.71 0.42 -20.87
C LEU A 424 -9.22 0.28 -21.14
N PRO A 425 -10.13 0.25 -20.15
CA PRO A 425 -11.56 0.17 -20.42
C PRO A 425 -12.14 1.46 -21.02
N ALA A 426 -11.59 2.64 -20.70
CA ALA A 426 -12.05 3.90 -21.27
C ALA A 426 -11.71 4.05 -22.77
N LEU A 427 -10.66 3.38 -23.25
CA LEU A 427 -10.17 3.45 -24.62
C LEU A 427 -10.55 2.22 -25.45
N THR A 428 -10.76 1.08 -24.78
CA THR A 428 -11.02 -0.23 -25.42
C THR A 428 -12.24 -0.89 -24.78
N ASN A 429 -12.55 -2.13 -25.18
CA ASN A 429 -13.59 -2.96 -24.54
C ASN A 429 -12.99 -4.00 -23.57
N LEU A 430 -11.71 -3.83 -23.20
CA LEU A 430 -11.04 -4.74 -22.27
C LEU A 430 -11.15 -4.21 -20.85
N SER A 431 -11.40 -5.11 -19.90
CA SER A 431 -11.42 -4.81 -18.46
C SER A 431 -10.81 -5.95 -17.68
N TYR A 432 -10.57 -5.73 -16.38
CA TYR A 432 -10.04 -6.74 -15.45
C TYR A 432 -11.14 -7.41 -14.61
N GLU A 433 -12.40 -7.03 -14.82
CA GLU A 433 -13.54 -7.44 -13.96
C GLU A 433 -13.80 -8.96 -13.98
N ASP A 434 -13.52 -9.61 -15.10
CA ASP A 434 -13.73 -11.06 -15.27
C ASP A 434 -12.52 -11.90 -14.83
N LEU A 435 -11.43 -11.28 -14.35
CA LEU A 435 -10.25 -12.00 -13.93
C LEU A 435 -10.30 -12.38 -12.45
N GLU A 436 -9.84 -13.56 -12.12
CA GLU A 436 -9.64 -14.01 -10.72
C GLU A 436 -8.56 -13.17 -10.00
N ILE A 437 -7.56 -12.70 -10.73
CA ILE A 437 -6.54 -11.75 -10.28
C ILE A 437 -6.75 -10.47 -11.08
N GLY A 438 -7.18 -9.42 -10.42
CA GLY A 438 -7.46 -8.12 -11.04
C GLY A 438 -6.47 -7.01 -10.64
N GLU A 439 -5.48 -7.30 -9.79
CA GLU A 439 -4.52 -6.30 -9.30
C GLU A 439 -3.19 -6.91 -8.86
N GLY A 440 -2.10 -6.12 -8.96
CA GLY A 440 -0.74 -6.55 -8.66
C GLY A 440 -0.56 -7.01 -7.19
N THR A 441 -1.27 -6.39 -6.23
CA THR A 441 -1.23 -6.82 -4.82
C THR A 441 -1.76 -8.25 -4.67
N THR A 442 -2.90 -8.55 -5.31
CA THR A 442 -3.46 -9.90 -5.33
C THR A 442 -2.51 -10.88 -6.06
N ALA A 443 -1.89 -10.46 -7.18
CA ALA A 443 -0.91 -11.27 -7.89
C ALA A 443 0.29 -11.64 -7.00
N SER A 444 0.84 -10.66 -6.28
CA SER A 444 1.91 -10.85 -5.31
C SER A 444 1.55 -11.88 -4.23
N LEU A 445 0.37 -11.73 -3.59
CA LEU A 445 -0.10 -12.64 -2.55
C LEU A 445 -0.34 -14.05 -3.08
N LYS A 446 -0.95 -14.18 -4.26
CA LYS A 446 -1.20 -15.46 -4.91
C LYS A 446 0.09 -16.16 -5.32
N PHE A 447 1.08 -15.42 -5.80
CA PHE A 447 2.41 -15.99 -6.03
C PHE A 447 3.02 -16.53 -4.73
N MET A 448 3.03 -15.73 -3.65
CA MET A 448 3.58 -16.17 -2.36
C MET A 448 2.83 -17.39 -1.80
N GLU A 449 1.50 -17.42 -1.91
CA GLU A 449 0.69 -18.58 -1.53
C GLU A 449 1.10 -19.82 -2.35
N SER A 450 1.28 -19.66 -3.66
CA SER A 450 1.70 -20.74 -4.58
C SER A 450 3.11 -21.23 -4.30
N ALA A 451 4.07 -20.33 -4.04
CA ALA A 451 5.48 -20.67 -3.86
C ALA A 451 5.80 -21.19 -2.46
N PHE A 452 5.23 -20.58 -1.43
CA PHE A 452 5.60 -20.82 -0.03
C PHE A 452 4.50 -21.49 0.79
N GLY A 453 3.23 -21.44 0.32
CA GLY A 453 2.08 -22.02 1.00
C GLY A 453 2.00 -23.55 0.88
N ASN A 454 1.13 -24.13 1.68
CA ASN A 454 0.87 -25.58 1.69
C ASN A 454 -0.37 -25.92 0.85
N LEU A 455 -0.26 -25.77 -0.47
CA LEU A 455 -1.33 -26.02 -1.44
C LEU A 455 -1.19 -27.40 -2.10
N SER A 456 -2.33 -27.95 -2.54
CA SER A 456 -2.33 -29.09 -3.46
C SER A 456 -1.77 -28.70 -4.83
N ASN A 457 -1.31 -29.67 -5.61
CA ASN A 457 -0.82 -29.42 -6.96
C ASN A 457 -1.87 -28.75 -7.87
N GLY A 458 -3.16 -29.12 -7.71
CA GLY A 458 -4.24 -28.55 -8.50
C GLY A 458 -4.48 -27.07 -8.19
N GLU A 459 -4.51 -26.69 -6.90
CA GLU A 459 -4.67 -25.30 -6.46
C GLU A 459 -3.48 -24.47 -6.92
N ARG A 460 -2.26 -24.97 -6.75
CA ARG A 460 -1.04 -24.32 -7.23
C ARG A 460 -1.08 -24.05 -8.73
N GLN A 461 -1.49 -25.07 -9.53
CA GLN A 461 -1.57 -24.93 -10.98
C GLN A 461 -2.65 -23.91 -11.41
N LYS A 462 -3.78 -23.87 -10.71
CA LYS A 462 -4.82 -22.85 -10.97
C LYS A 462 -4.26 -21.44 -10.76
N ILE A 463 -3.65 -21.19 -9.60
CA ILE A 463 -3.04 -19.88 -9.29
C ILE A 463 -2.01 -19.49 -10.36
N ARG A 464 -1.15 -20.40 -10.77
CA ARG A 464 -0.14 -20.13 -11.80
C ARG A 464 -0.76 -19.76 -13.13
N THR A 465 -1.84 -20.43 -13.52
CA THR A 465 -2.60 -20.10 -14.73
C THR A 465 -3.20 -18.70 -14.62
N ASP A 466 -3.83 -18.37 -13.50
CA ASP A 466 -4.46 -17.06 -13.28
C ASP A 466 -3.41 -15.92 -13.29
N LEU A 467 -2.21 -16.14 -12.73
CA LEU A 467 -1.08 -15.20 -12.78
C LEU A 467 -0.61 -14.95 -14.23
N LEU A 468 -0.45 -16.02 -15.04
CA LEU A 468 -0.05 -15.90 -16.43
C LEU A 468 -1.10 -15.12 -17.25
N ILE A 469 -2.38 -15.38 -17.03
CA ILE A 469 -3.48 -14.66 -17.68
C ILE A 469 -3.44 -13.18 -17.31
N TYR A 470 -3.28 -12.84 -16.03
CA TYR A 470 -3.28 -11.48 -15.53
C TYR A 470 -2.14 -10.64 -16.16
N CYS A 471 -0.88 -11.07 -16.00
CA CYS A 471 0.28 -10.36 -16.54
C CYS A 471 0.26 -10.32 -18.10
N GLY A 472 -0.24 -11.40 -18.75
CA GLY A 472 -0.43 -11.46 -20.19
C GLY A 472 -1.48 -10.45 -20.68
N GLN A 473 -2.52 -10.19 -19.87
CA GLN A 473 -3.53 -9.17 -20.21
C GLN A 473 -2.96 -7.75 -20.08
N ASP A 474 -2.09 -7.47 -19.11
CA ASP A 474 -1.46 -6.15 -19.00
C ASP A 474 -0.69 -5.83 -20.29
N THR A 475 0.21 -6.68 -20.72
CA THR A 475 0.98 -6.45 -21.96
C THR A 475 0.13 -6.52 -23.24
N GLY A 476 -0.87 -7.39 -23.29
CA GLY A 476 -1.86 -7.41 -24.37
C GLY A 476 -2.67 -6.12 -24.45
N GLY A 477 -3.04 -5.57 -23.29
CA GLY A 477 -3.72 -4.28 -23.14
C GLY A 477 -2.90 -3.12 -23.70
N LEU A 478 -1.56 -3.12 -23.50
CA LEU A 478 -0.68 -2.10 -24.08
C LEU A 478 -0.72 -2.11 -25.61
N ILE A 479 -0.82 -3.29 -26.23
CA ILE A 479 -0.95 -3.41 -27.69
C ILE A 479 -2.26 -2.76 -28.16
N GLU A 480 -3.38 -3.06 -27.48
CA GLU A 480 -4.68 -2.49 -27.84
C GLU A 480 -4.72 -0.97 -27.64
N ILE A 481 -4.12 -0.46 -26.57
CA ILE A 481 -3.94 0.99 -26.34
C ILE A 481 -3.16 1.60 -27.52
N LEU A 482 -2.03 1.02 -27.91
CA LEU A 482 -1.22 1.55 -29.00
C LEU A 482 -1.99 1.55 -30.33
N LYS A 483 -2.75 0.48 -30.65
CA LYS A 483 -3.62 0.42 -31.84
C LYS A 483 -4.67 1.54 -31.81
N LYS A 484 -5.32 1.74 -30.67
CA LYS A 484 -6.32 2.82 -30.54
C LYS A 484 -5.71 4.20 -30.73
N LEU A 485 -4.55 4.48 -30.12
CA LEU A 485 -3.84 5.74 -30.36
C LEU A 485 -3.50 5.94 -31.85
N GLN A 486 -3.13 4.88 -32.61
CA GLN A 486 -2.89 4.95 -34.02
C GLN A 486 -4.19 5.23 -34.80
N GLU A 487 -5.32 4.60 -34.44
CA GLU A 487 -6.63 4.84 -35.05
C GLU A 487 -7.11 6.30 -34.90
N LEU A 488 -6.88 6.89 -33.73
CA LEU A 488 -7.30 8.27 -33.38
C LEU A 488 -6.62 9.34 -34.25
N VAL A 489 -5.47 9.03 -34.85
CA VAL A 489 -4.65 10.03 -35.57
C VAL A 489 -4.43 9.73 -37.06
N ASN A 490 -4.96 8.61 -37.56
CA ASN A 490 -5.02 8.30 -38.98
C ASN A 490 -6.26 8.93 -39.63
#